data_cd633061a88e1a5a7d6d35c7a25521ef
#
_entry.id   cd633061a88e1a5a7d6d35c7a25521ef
#
_cell.length_a   1.000
_cell.length_b   1.000
_cell.length_c   1.000
_cell.angle_alpha   90.00
_cell.angle_beta   90.00
_cell.angle_gamma   90.00
#
_symmetry.space_group_name_H-M   'P 1'
#
loop_
_entity.id
_entity.type
_entity.pdbx_description
1 polymer ?
#
loop_
_entity_poly.entity_id
_entity_poly.type
_entity_poly.pdbx_seq_one_letter_code
_entity_poly.pdbx_strand_id
1 'polypeptide(L)'
;MRTDLPAFHSALMYLGHEAPLKADLTARENLYYWIGVRRRTPGSGLDAALSRVGADACRERLVRSLSAGQKRRVALAGLALMFCPLWLLDEPTTNLDAEGQQLVGALMAEQLARGGAIVVATHQQLPAAVRAARRLEMAA
;
A
#
# COMPACT_ATOMS: atom_id res chain seq x y z
N MET A 1 -19.72 -22.01 -9.34
CA MET A 1 -18.41 -21.35 -9.54
C MET A 1 -17.64 -21.46 -8.22
N ARG A 2 -16.65 -22.36 -8.15
CA ARG A 2 -15.81 -22.51 -6.95
C ARG A 2 -14.79 -21.37 -6.97
N THR A 3 -14.92 -20.43 -6.06
CA THR A 3 -13.91 -19.39 -5.89
C THR A 3 -12.71 -20.05 -5.22
N ASP A 4 -11.57 -20.12 -5.89
CA ASP A 4 -10.31 -20.54 -5.29
C ASP A 4 -9.83 -19.41 -4.38
N LEU A 5 -10.25 -19.45 -3.11
CA LEU A 5 -9.94 -18.43 -2.10
C LEU A 5 -8.44 -18.14 -1.98
N PRO A 6 -7.53 -19.14 -1.95
CA PRO A 6 -6.09 -18.88 -1.92
C PRO A 6 -5.58 -18.10 -3.15
N ALA A 7 -6.04 -18.45 -4.35
CA ALA A 7 -5.67 -17.74 -5.58
C ALA A 7 -6.20 -16.30 -5.57
N PHE A 8 -7.44 -16.09 -5.10
CA PHE A 8 -8.02 -14.76 -4.96
C PHE A 8 -7.23 -13.88 -3.97
N HIS A 9 -6.88 -14.42 -2.79
CA HIS A 9 -6.09 -13.68 -1.80
C HIS A 9 -4.68 -13.35 -2.29
N SER A 10 -4.07 -14.17 -3.14
CA SER A 10 -2.76 -13.88 -3.72
C SER A 10 -2.81 -12.82 -4.82
N ALA A 11 -3.96 -12.65 -5.47
CA ALA A 11 -4.18 -11.69 -6.55
C ALA A 11 -4.58 -10.30 -6.09
N LEU A 12 -4.92 -10.13 -4.80
CA LEU A 12 -5.49 -8.91 -4.24
C LEU A 12 -4.60 -8.29 -3.18
N MET A 13 -4.37 -6.98 -3.26
CA MET A 13 -3.81 -6.17 -2.18
C MET A 13 -4.86 -5.16 -1.72
N TYR A 14 -5.16 -5.16 -0.42
CA TYR A 14 -6.05 -4.20 0.20
C TYR A 14 -5.30 -3.26 1.14
N LEU A 15 -5.50 -1.96 0.96
CA LEU A 15 -5.06 -0.92 1.86
C LEU A 15 -6.29 -0.15 2.34
N GLY A 16 -6.76 -0.46 3.55
CA GLY A 16 -7.90 0.20 4.17
C GLY A 16 -7.57 1.57 4.74
N HIS A 17 -8.58 2.21 5.32
CA HIS A 17 -8.44 3.48 6.02
C HIS A 17 -7.36 3.38 7.12
N GLU A 18 -7.37 2.32 7.91
CA GLU A 18 -6.29 2.01 8.85
C GLU A 18 -5.23 1.13 8.18
N ALA A 19 -3.97 1.47 8.42
CA ALA A 19 -2.85 0.65 7.95
C ALA A 19 -2.87 -0.71 8.65
N PRO A 20 -2.82 -1.84 7.92
CA PRO A 20 -2.89 -3.19 8.50
C PRO A 20 -1.54 -3.58 9.13
N LEU A 21 -1.08 -2.79 10.10
CA LEU A 21 0.20 -2.94 10.76
C LEU A 21 0.03 -3.42 12.20
N LYS A 22 0.87 -4.34 12.62
CA LYS A 22 0.93 -4.83 13.99
C LYS A 22 1.70 -3.83 14.86
N ALA A 23 1.05 -3.34 15.93
CA ALA A 23 1.55 -2.27 16.79
C ALA A 23 2.87 -2.62 17.49
N ASP A 24 3.05 -3.88 17.86
CA ASP A 24 4.19 -4.39 18.64
C ASP A 24 5.36 -4.90 17.78
N LEU A 25 5.26 -4.78 16.48
CA LEU A 25 6.34 -5.03 15.54
C LEU A 25 6.93 -3.71 15.03
N THR A 26 8.22 -3.72 14.66
CA THR A 26 8.86 -2.61 13.96
C THR A 26 8.27 -2.47 12.54
N ALA A 27 8.53 -1.33 11.88
CA ALA A 27 8.13 -1.13 10.49
C ALA A 27 8.71 -2.22 9.58
N ARG A 28 9.99 -2.57 9.77
CA ARG A 28 10.68 -3.62 9.00
C ARG A 28 10.09 -5.00 9.25
N GLU A 29 9.82 -5.37 10.51
CA GLU A 29 9.20 -6.65 10.87
C GLU A 29 7.78 -6.77 10.32
N ASN A 30 7.01 -5.67 10.31
CA ASN A 30 5.68 -5.65 9.69
C ASN A 30 5.76 -5.97 8.19
N LEU A 31 6.67 -5.35 7.46
CA LEU A 31 6.86 -5.65 6.03
C LEU A 31 7.34 -7.07 5.81
N TYR A 32 8.28 -7.56 6.63
CA TYR A 32 8.75 -8.94 6.58
C TYR A 32 7.59 -9.93 6.79
N TYR A 33 6.78 -9.71 7.81
CA TYR A 33 5.60 -10.53 8.10
C TYR A 33 4.59 -10.48 6.94
N TRP A 34 4.32 -9.31 6.40
CA TRP A 34 3.35 -9.12 5.33
C TRP A 34 3.75 -9.85 4.03
N ILE A 35 5.04 -9.83 3.70
CA ILE A 35 5.60 -10.57 2.57
C ILE A 35 5.62 -12.07 2.86
N GLY A 36 6.02 -12.47 4.06
CA GLY A 36 6.13 -13.88 4.46
C GLY A 36 4.82 -14.64 4.38
N VAL A 37 3.71 -13.98 4.72
CA VAL A 37 2.36 -14.57 4.59
C VAL A 37 1.97 -14.79 3.13
N ARG A 38 2.51 -14.00 2.20
CA ARG A 38 2.15 -14.03 0.77
C ARG A 38 3.17 -14.71 -0.13
N ARG A 39 4.42 -14.78 0.30
CA ARG A 39 5.53 -15.42 -0.43
C ARG A 39 6.35 -16.30 0.51
N ARG A 40 6.78 -17.47 0.02
CA ARG A 40 7.61 -18.40 0.78
C ARG A 40 9.03 -17.92 1.10
N THR A 41 9.48 -16.84 0.47
CA THR A 41 10.83 -16.30 0.66
C THR A 41 10.73 -14.85 1.10
N PRO A 42 11.32 -14.47 2.25
CA PRO A 42 11.41 -13.07 2.65
C PRO A 42 12.22 -12.32 1.59
N GLY A 43 11.61 -11.32 0.98
CA GLY A 43 12.25 -10.58 -0.10
C GLY A 43 13.44 -9.73 0.36
N SER A 44 14.52 -9.77 -0.39
CA SER A 44 15.45 -8.65 -0.48
C SER A 44 14.65 -7.41 -0.89
N GLY A 45 14.96 -6.24 -0.32
CA GLY A 45 14.36 -4.97 -0.75
C GLY A 45 13.46 -4.28 0.28
N LEU A 46 13.31 -4.82 1.50
CA LEU A 46 12.54 -4.17 2.57
C LEU A 46 13.05 -2.77 2.87
N ASP A 47 14.36 -2.65 3.02
CA ASP A 47 15.01 -1.38 3.33
C ASP A 47 14.88 -0.39 2.18
N ALA A 48 15.07 -0.85 0.95
CA ALA A 48 14.86 -0.03 -0.23
C ALA A 48 13.39 0.45 -0.38
N ALA A 49 12.43 -0.40 -0.04
CA ALA A 49 11.03 -0.01 -0.05
C ALA A 49 10.70 1.02 1.03
N LEU A 50 11.26 0.88 2.24
CA LEU A 50 11.11 1.88 3.30
C LEU A 50 11.77 3.21 2.90
N SER A 51 12.97 3.18 2.33
CA SER A 51 13.65 4.38 1.81
C SER A 51 12.82 5.05 0.73
N ARG A 52 12.28 4.28 -0.20
CA ARG A 52 11.45 4.80 -1.30
C ARG A 52 10.24 5.59 -0.82
N VAL A 53 9.65 5.21 0.30
CA VAL A 53 8.47 5.90 0.86
C VAL A 53 8.85 6.95 1.92
N GLY A 54 10.14 7.25 2.10
CA GLY A 54 10.62 8.19 3.11
C GLY A 54 10.37 7.72 4.56
N ALA A 55 10.46 6.41 4.78
CA ALA A 55 10.25 5.80 6.10
C ALA A 55 11.53 5.22 6.73
N ASP A 56 12.72 5.64 6.28
CA ASP A 56 14.02 5.15 6.79
C ASP A 56 14.16 5.30 8.29
N ALA A 57 13.80 6.46 8.83
CA ALA A 57 13.87 6.76 10.26
C ALA A 57 12.88 5.90 11.10
N CYS A 58 11.94 5.23 10.46
CA CYS A 58 10.96 4.39 11.13
C CYS A 58 11.34 2.92 11.15
N ARG A 59 12.38 2.53 10.42
CA ARG A 59 12.75 1.12 10.13
C ARG A 59 12.70 0.21 11.36
N GLU A 60 13.39 0.59 12.41
CA GLU A 60 13.53 -0.19 13.66
C GLU A 60 12.61 0.33 14.77
N ARG A 61 11.69 1.23 14.47
CA ARG A 61 10.74 1.75 15.45
C ARG A 61 9.48 0.89 15.49
N LEU A 62 8.98 0.66 16.71
CA LEU A 62 7.70 -0.02 16.89
C LEU A 62 6.56 0.80 16.29
N VAL A 63 5.67 0.15 15.56
CA VAL A 63 4.55 0.81 14.85
C VAL A 63 3.67 1.62 15.81
N ARG A 64 3.48 1.18 17.06
CA ARG A 64 2.72 1.95 18.08
C ARG A 64 3.30 3.35 18.34
N SER A 65 4.61 3.56 18.13
CA SER A 65 5.29 4.84 18.34
C SER A 65 5.29 5.74 17.10
N LEU A 66 4.75 5.29 15.98
CA LEU A 66 4.73 6.02 14.73
C LEU A 66 3.51 6.93 14.64
N SER A 67 3.67 8.11 14.00
CA SER A 67 2.54 8.96 13.62
C SER A 67 1.65 8.28 12.57
N ALA A 68 0.43 8.79 12.39
CA ALA A 68 -0.49 8.27 11.36
C ALA A 68 0.13 8.31 9.95
N GLY A 69 0.81 9.42 9.60
CA GLY A 69 1.51 9.56 8.31
C GLY A 69 2.66 8.58 8.16
N GLN A 70 3.47 8.36 9.21
CA GLN A 70 4.53 7.36 9.21
C GLN A 70 4.00 5.94 9.01
N LYS A 71 2.92 5.58 9.71
CA LYS A 71 2.23 4.30 9.51
C LYS A 71 1.74 4.14 8.08
N ARG A 72 1.15 5.22 7.52
CA ARG A 72 0.69 5.21 6.13
C ARG A 72 1.83 4.99 5.15
N ARG A 73 2.96 5.67 5.32
CA ARG A 73 4.17 5.47 4.49
C ARG A 73 4.68 4.02 4.59
N VAL A 74 4.75 3.42 5.79
CA VAL A 74 5.13 2.00 5.96
C VAL A 74 4.17 1.07 5.21
N ALA A 75 2.87 1.30 5.28
CA ALA A 75 1.90 0.50 4.52
C ALA A 75 2.06 0.65 2.99
N LEU A 76 2.40 1.85 2.51
CA LEU A 76 2.73 2.09 1.10
C LEU A 76 4.00 1.34 0.66
N ALA A 77 4.99 1.18 1.55
CA ALA A 77 6.16 0.34 1.27
C ALA A 77 5.75 -1.10 0.97
N GLY A 78 4.74 -1.63 1.66
CA GLY A 78 4.18 -2.95 1.38
C GLY A 78 3.58 -3.07 -0.03
N LEU A 79 2.89 -2.03 -0.51
CA LEU A 79 2.40 -1.99 -1.90
C LEU A 79 3.55 -1.96 -2.92
N ALA A 80 4.62 -1.21 -2.64
CA ALA A 80 5.78 -1.10 -3.51
C ALA A 80 6.57 -2.40 -3.64
N LEU A 81 6.56 -3.24 -2.60
CA LEU A 81 7.34 -4.48 -2.54
C LEU A 81 6.77 -5.61 -3.38
N MET A 82 5.46 -5.64 -3.59
CA MET A 82 4.81 -6.78 -4.23
C MET A 82 3.91 -6.33 -5.36
N PHE A 83 4.09 -6.96 -6.52
CA PHE A 83 3.09 -6.88 -7.56
C PHE A 83 1.91 -7.78 -7.21
N CYS A 84 0.71 -7.20 -7.19
CA CYS A 84 -0.56 -7.92 -7.14
C CYS A 84 -1.44 -7.42 -8.30
N PRO A 85 -2.13 -8.30 -9.03
CA PRO A 85 -2.95 -7.90 -10.18
C PRO A 85 -4.00 -6.85 -9.86
N LEU A 86 -4.53 -6.83 -8.63
CA LEU A 86 -5.56 -5.89 -8.21
C LEU A 86 -5.21 -5.22 -6.89
N TRP A 87 -5.24 -3.89 -6.86
CA TRP A 87 -5.21 -3.10 -5.64
C TRP A 87 -6.60 -2.55 -5.30
N LEU A 88 -7.00 -2.71 -4.05
CA LEU A 88 -8.15 -2.03 -3.46
C LEU A 88 -7.63 -1.03 -2.44
N LEU A 89 -7.84 0.25 -2.68
CA LEU A 89 -7.31 1.33 -1.86
C LEU A 89 -8.48 2.16 -1.30
N ASP A 90 -8.50 2.30 0.02
CA ASP A 90 -9.48 3.11 0.72
C ASP A 90 -8.77 4.33 1.32
N GLU A 91 -9.11 5.52 0.82
CA GLU A 91 -8.51 6.81 1.20
C GLU A 91 -6.97 6.76 1.22
N PRO A 92 -6.29 6.38 0.11
CA PRO A 92 -4.85 6.08 0.13
C PRO A 92 -3.97 7.29 0.47
N THR A 93 -4.46 8.51 0.29
CA THR A 93 -3.72 9.77 0.51
C THR A 93 -3.94 10.39 1.90
N THR A 94 -4.83 9.82 2.70
CA THR A 94 -5.13 10.32 4.06
C THR A 94 -3.90 10.30 4.95
N ASN A 95 -3.73 11.35 5.76
CA ASN A 95 -2.59 11.57 6.66
C ASN A 95 -1.24 11.76 5.95
N LEU A 96 -1.22 12.04 4.66
CA LEU A 96 -0.01 12.31 3.89
C LEU A 96 0.09 13.79 3.51
N ASP A 97 1.31 14.30 3.56
CA ASP A 97 1.69 15.59 2.99
C ASP A 97 1.71 15.55 1.45
N ALA A 98 1.96 16.68 0.83
CA ALA A 98 1.97 16.80 -0.63
C ALA A 98 2.95 15.82 -1.30
N GLU A 99 4.13 15.61 -0.71
CA GLU A 99 5.11 14.65 -1.19
C GLU A 99 4.58 13.20 -1.10
N GLY A 100 3.97 12.84 0.04
CA GLY A 100 3.36 11.53 0.23
C GLY A 100 2.19 11.28 -0.73
N GLN A 101 1.40 12.31 -1.06
CA GLN A 101 0.33 12.20 -2.06
C GLN A 101 0.89 11.96 -3.47
N GLN A 102 1.97 12.65 -3.83
CA GLN A 102 2.67 12.42 -5.11
C GLN A 102 3.24 11.00 -5.18
N LEU A 103 3.81 10.51 -4.08
CA LEU A 103 4.29 9.13 -3.97
C LEU A 103 3.17 8.11 -4.23
N VAL A 104 1.98 8.30 -3.63
CA VAL A 104 0.81 7.44 -3.92
C VAL A 104 0.50 7.45 -5.41
N GLY A 105 0.50 8.62 -6.04
CA GLY A 105 0.27 8.75 -7.48
C GLY A 105 1.30 7.99 -8.31
N ALA A 106 2.59 8.07 -7.95
CA ALA A 106 3.66 7.36 -8.63
C ALA A 106 3.50 5.83 -8.49
N LEU A 107 3.21 5.33 -7.28
CA LEU A 107 2.98 3.90 -7.04
C LEU A 107 1.77 3.38 -7.84
N MET A 108 0.69 4.16 -7.91
CA MET A 108 -0.48 3.80 -8.70
C MET A 108 -0.17 3.76 -10.20
N ALA A 109 0.56 4.75 -10.71
CA ALA A 109 0.98 4.78 -12.11
C ALA A 109 1.86 3.58 -12.47
N GLU A 110 2.79 3.20 -11.61
CA GLU A 110 3.63 2.01 -11.82
C GLU A 110 2.82 0.72 -11.79
N GLN A 111 1.86 0.60 -10.90
CA GLN A 111 0.96 -0.55 -10.83
C GLN A 111 0.20 -0.72 -12.16
N LEU A 112 -0.34 0.37 -12.70
CA LEU A 112 -1.05 0.36 -13.98
C LEU A 112 -0.10 0.05 -15.15
N ALA A 113 1.11 0.64 -15.16
CA ALA A 113 2.11 0.38 -16.19
C ALA A 113 2.57 -1.09 -16.23
N ARG A 114 2.51 -1.78 -15.09
CA ARG A 114 2.80 -3.22 -14.98
C ARG A 114 1.62 -4.12 -15.37
N GLY A 115 0.51 -3.55 -15.83
CA GLY A 115 -0.69 -4.28 -16.23
C GLY A 115 -1.63 -4.63 -15.06
N GLY A 116 -1.43 -4.05 -13.87
CA GLY A 116 -2.33 -4.21 -12.75
C GLY A 116 -3.57 -3.32 -12.87
N ALA A 117 -4.59 -3.62 -12.06
CA ALA A 117 -5.79 -2.83 -11.90
C ALA A 117 -5.84 -2.21 -10.49
N ILE A 118 -6.51 -1.07 -10.37
CA ILE A 118 -6.71 -0.38 -9.10
C ILE A 118 -8.17 0.04 -8.95
N VAL A 119 -8.76 -0.25 -7.79
CA VAL A 119 -10.03 0.33 -7.35
C VAL A 119 -9.73 1.24 -6.17
N VAL A 120 -10.16 2.50 -6.24
CA VAL A 120 -9.94 3.49 -5.19
C VAL A 120 -11.28 4.00 -4.70
N ALA A 121 -11.49 3.96 -3.38
CA ALA A 121 -12.52 4.72 -2.70
C ALA A 121 -11.88 5.98 -2.11
N THR A 122 -12.32 7.16 -2.51
CA THR A 122 -11.82 8.43 -1.99
C THR A 122 -12.79 9.57 -2.25
N HIS A 123 -12.84 10.52 -1.32
CA HIS A 123 -13.52 11.81 -1.49
C HIS A 123 -12.55 12.90 -1.98
N GLN A 124 -11.27 12.60 -2.09
CA GLN A 124 -10.24 13.53 -2.54
C GLN A 124 -9.99 13.40 -4.05
N GLN A 125 -9.38 14.42 -4.63
CA GLN A 125 -8.93 14.33 -6.03
C GLN A 125 -7.80 13.31 -6.15
N LEU A 126 -7.91 12.43 -7.14
CA LEU A 126 -6.83 11.50 -7.46
C LEU A 126 -5.59 12.25 -7.96
N PRO A 127 -4.39 11.75 -7.62
CA PRO A 127 -3.15 12.29 -8.15
C PRO A 127 -3.16 12.39 -9.68
N ALA A 128 -2.53 13.43 -10.22
CA ALA A 128 -2.53 13.71 -11.66
C ALA A 128 -2.09 12.54 -12.54
N ALA A 129 -1.22 11.68 -12.02
CA ALA A 129 -0.70 10.50 -12.71
C ALA A 129 -1.78 9.44 -13.05
N VAL A 130 -2.96 9.51 -12.41
CA VAL A 130 -4.04 8.52 -12.58
C VAL A 130 -5.39 9.14 -12.95
N ARG A 131 -5.38 10.36 -13.54
CA ARG A 131 -6.62 11.10 -13.90
C ARG A 131 -7.50 10.42 -14.95
N ALA A 132 -6.99 9.45 -15.70
CA ALA A 132 -7.75 8.69 -16.69
C ALA A 132 -8.65 7.59 -16.10
N ALA A 133 -8.82 7.55 -14.76
CA ALA A 133 -9.64 6.58 -14.08
C ALA A 133 -11.12 6.72 -14.43
N ARG A 134 -11.80 5.60 -14.64
CA ARG A 134 -13.26 5.58 -14.74
C ARG A 134 -13.86 5.85 -13.36
N ARG A 135 -14.63 6.92 -13.24
CA ARG A 135 -15.29 7.30 -11.99
C ARG A 135 -16.65 6.61 -11.87
N LEU A 136 -16.92 6.04 -10.70
CA LEU A 136 -18.22 5.54 -10.29
C LEU A 136 -18.68 6.37 -9.10
N GLU A 137 -19.84 7.00 -9.21
CA GLU A 137 -20.48 7.68 -8.09
C GLU A 137 -21.47 6.72 -7.45
N MET A 138 -21.31 6.43 -6.17
CA MET A 138 -22.26 5.67 -5.39
C MET A 138 -23.15 6.65 -4.64
N ALA A 139 -24.46 6.60 -4.94
CA ALA A 139 -25.45 7.32 -4.15
C ALA A 139 -25.55 6.70 -2.76
N ALA A 140 -25.63 7.55 -1.74
CA ALA A 140 -25.90 7.14 -0.35
C ALA A 140 -27.34 6.66 -0.19
#